data_a48ef65977f278b0d6ce1901938d4df5
#
_entry.id   a48ef65977f278b0d6ce1901938d4df5
#
_cell.length_a   1.000
_cell.length_b   1.000
_cell.length_c   1.000
_cell.angle_alpha   90.00
_cell.angle_beta   90.00
_cell.angle_gamma   90.00
#
_symmetry.space_group_name_H-M   'P 1'
#
loop_
_entity.id
_entity.type
_entity.pdbx_description
1 polymer ?
#
loop_
_entity_poly.entity_id
_entity_poly.type
_entity_poly.pdbx_seq_one_letter_code
_entity_poly.pdbx_strand_id
1 'polypeptide(L)'
;LIGINWNGSALQASRERVSSDIPLNAFAAIAQRPGVRLVSLQKGFGAEQLRHCRFADRFVSCQNEVSHEVRLEHMAALITLCEWVICDDSGPAHLAGSLSSPTILLLPERAGWRWGGFCSRSPWYPTLHLLRRSESKGWDDLMSEASELMN
;
A
#
# COMPACT_ATOMS: atom_id res chain seq x y z
N LEU A 1 -11.88 7.55 -1.92
CA LEU A 1 -11.43 6.49 -1.00
C LEU A 1 -10.08 5.96 -1.48
N ILE A 2 -9.13 5.77 -0.54
CA ILE A 2 -7.80 5.21 -0.83
C ILE A 2 -7.59 3.97 0.02
N GLY A 3 -7.27 2.84 -0.62
CA GLY A 3 -6.89 1.61 0.04
C GLY A 3 -5.39 1.61 0.36
N ILE A 4 -5.01 1.28 1.60
CA ILE A 4 -3.60 1.23 1.99
C ILE A 4 -3.21 -0.11 2.61
N ASN A 5 -2.01 -0.59 2.24
CA ASN A 5 -1.37 -1.76 2.84
C ASN A 5 0.13 -1.48 2.97
N TRP A 6 0.73 -1.75 4.13
CA TRP A 6 2.09 -1.29 4.44
C TRP A 6 3.07 -2.39 4.80
N ASN A 7 2.58 -3.59 5.10
CA ASN A 7 3.46 -4.72 5.43
C ASN A 7 3.00 -6.00 4.75
N GLY A 8 3.93 -6.69 4.13
CA GLY A 8 3.74 -8.05 3.64
C GLY A 8 3.62 -9.07 4.78
N SER A 9 3.50 -10.35 4.44
CA SER A 9 3.43 -11.41 5.44
C SER A 9 4.77 -11.58 6.17
N ALA A 10 4.71 -11.97 7.47
CA ALA A 10 5.90 -12.28 8.27
C ALA A 10 6.81 -13.36 7.63
N LEU A 11 6.24 -14.26 6.81
CA LEU A 11 6.97 -15.27 6.04
C LEU A 11 7.81 -14.66 4.91
N GLN A 12 7.36 -13.57 4.33
CA GLN A 12 8.07 -12.86 3.27
C GLN A 12 9.23 -12.05 3.85
N ALA A 13 9.02 -11.40 5.00
CA ALA A 13 10.07 -10.69 5.74
C ALA A 13 11.23 -11.61 6.19
N SER A 14 10.97 -12.89 6.45
CA SER A 14 12.00 -13.86 6.85
C SER A 14 12.80 -14.46 5.69
N ARG A 15 12.28 -14.44 4.46
CA ARG A 15 12.93 -15.04 3.28
C ARG A 15 13.75 -14.04 2.47
N GLU A 16 13.30 -12.82 2.38
CA GLU A 16 14.01 -11.73 1.71
C GLU A 16 14.53 -10.80 2.82
N ARG A 17 15.86 -10.75 3.04
CA ARG A 17 16.52 -9.91 4.04
C ARG A 17 16.35 -8.39 3.82
N VAL A 18 15.35 -7.99 3.07
CA VAL A 18 15.01 -6.61 2.78
C VAL A 18 13.57 -6.42 3.22
N SER A 19 13.38 -6.06 4.48
CA SER A 19 12.05 -5.71 4.97
C SER A 19 11.57 -4.44 4.27
N SER A 20 10.46 -4.56 3.58
CA SER A 20 9.66 -3.42 3.15
C SER A 20 8.80 -2.93 4.33
N ASP A 21 9.38 -2.83 5.52
CA ASP A 21 8.66 -2.33 6.71
C ASP A 21 8.37 -0.84 6.51
N ILE A 22 7.26 -0.58 5.86
CA ILE A 22 6.76 0.78 5.70
C ILE A 22 6.02 1.13 6.99
N PRO A 23 6.45 2.14 7.75
CA PRO A 23 5.70 2.54 8.93
C PRO A 23 4.36 3.15 8.51
N LEU A 24 3.26 2.74 9.14
CA LEU A 24 1.94 3.28 8.82
C LEU A 24 1.92 4.81 8.86
N ASN A 25 2.64 5.42 9.79
CA ASN A 25 2.70 6.89 9.92
C ASN A 25 3.36 7.60 8.72
N ALA A 26 4.09 6.90 7.84
CA ALA A 26 4.58 7.48 6.60
C ALA A 26 3.44 7.91 5.66
N PHE A 27 2.28 7.26 5.75
CA PHE A 27 1.09 7.63 4.95
C PHE A 27 0.42 8.94 5.39
N ALA A 28 0.98 9.67 6.36
CA ALA A 28 0.41 10.91 6.86
C ALA A 28 0.19 11.95 5.74
N ALA A 29 1.12 12.08 4.79
CA ALA A 29 1.00 13.00 3.66
C ALA A 29 -0.24 12.69 2.80
N ILE A 30 -0.54 11.41 2.59
CA ILE A 30 -1.73 10.96 1.87
C ILE A 30 -3.00 11.22 2.71
N ALA A 31 -2.96 10.90 4.01
CA ALA A 31 -4.09 11.07 4.91
C ALA A 31 -4.53 12.54 5.07
N GLN A 32 -3.58 13.49 4.98
CA GLN A 32 -3.82 14.91 5.13
C GLN A 32 -4.43 15.58 3.87
N ARG A 33 -4.49 14.89 2.73
CA ARG A 33 -5.09 15.46 1.52
C ARG A 33 -6.57 15.79 1.76
N PRO A 34 -7.06 16.94 1.25
CA PRO A 34 -8.47 17.28 1.33
C PRO A 34 -9.37 16.23 0.67
N GLY A 35 -10.46 15.87 1.34
CA GLY A 35 -11.44 14.92 0.81
C GLY A 35 -11.02 13.44 0.86
N VAL A 36 -9.79 13.12 1.30
CA VAL A 36 -9.31 11.74 1.40
C VAL A 36 -9.89 11.04 2.62
N ARG A 37 -10.37 9.82 2.40
CA ARG A 37 -10.67 8.81 3.42
C ARG A 37 -9.87 7.57 3.11
N LEU A 38 -9.40 6.89 4.15
CA LEU A 38 -8.58 5.70 4.03
C LEU A 38 -9.36 4.45 4.39
N VAL A 39 -9.04 3.34 3.74
CA VAL A 39 -9.40 2.00 4.19
C VAL A 39 -8.13 1.15 4.27
N SER A 40 -7.93 0.52 5.43
CA SER A 40 -6.82 -0.41 5.60
C SER A 40 -7.16 -1.75 4.97
N LEU A 41 -6.33 -2.16 4.02
CA LEU A 41 -6.31 -3.51 3.44
C LEU A 41 -5.37 -4.44 4.21
N GLN A 42 -4.64 -3.92 5.21
CA GLN A 42 -3.68 -4.66 6.02
C GLN A 42 -4.37 -5.73 6.84
N LYS A 43 -3.88 -6.95 6.76
CA LYS A 43 -4.34 -8.10 7.54
C LYS A 43 -3.18 -8.72 8.32
N GLY A 44 -3.47 -9.20 9.53
CA GLY A 44 -2.49 -9.90 10.36
C GLY A 44 -1.31 -9.02 10.74
N PHE A 45 -0.09 -9.44 10.39
CA PHE A 45 1.15 -8.75 10.73
C PHE A 45 1.13 -7.28 10.28
N GLY A 46 1.49 -6.37 11.16
CA GLY A 46 1.49 -4.93 10.91
C GLY A 46 0.14 -4.23 11.17
N ALA A 47 -0.98 -4.96 11.28
CA ALA A 47 -2.30 -4.35 11.53
C ALA A 47 -2.39 -3.69 12.91
N GLU A 48 -1.56 -4.11 13.87
CA GLU A 48 -1.48 -3.51 15.21
C GLU A 48 -1.07 -2.04 15.20
N GLN A 49 -0.39 -1.57 14.13
CA GLN A 49 -0.01 -0.16 13.99
C GLN A 49 -1.22 0.78 13.92
N LEU A 50 -2.41 0.29 13.52
CA LEU A 50 -3.65 1.07 13.51
C LEU A 50 -3.99 1.64 14.90
N ARG A 51 -3.64 0.94 15.98
CA ARG A 51 -3.91 1.37 17.36
C ARG A 51 -3.15 2.64 17.75
N HIS A 52 -2.04 2.91 17.09
CA HIS A 52 -1.15 4.05 17.37
C HIS A 52 -1.04 5.00 16.17
N CYS A 53 -1.98 4.90 15.23
CA CYS A 53 -2.00 5.72 14.04
C CYS A 53 -2.35 7.18 14.36
N ARG A 54 -1.52 8.13 13.89
CA ARG A 54 -1.70 9.56 14.14
C ARG A 54 -2.88 10.18 13.37
N PHE A 55 -3.39 9.48 12.35
CA PHE A 55 -4.53 9.91 11.51
C PHE A 55 -5.63 8.86 11.49
N ALA A 56 -5.89 8.24 12.65
CA ALA A 56 -6.93 7.22 12.80
C ALA A 56 -8.33 7.72 12.42
N ASP A 57 -8.59 9.01 12.60
CA ASP A 57 -9.83 9.70 12.21
C ASP A 57 -10.05 9.76 10.68
N ARG A 58 -9.01 9.51 9.89
CA ARG A 58 -9.08 9.47 8.43
C ARG A 58 -9.56 8.14 7.87
N PHE A 59 -9.53 7.09 8.65
CA PHE A 59 -10.09 5.81 8.23
C PHE A 59 -11.63 5.84 8.16
N VAL A 60 -12.19 4.96 7.34
CA VAL A 60 -13.64 4.77 7.27
C VAL A 60 -14.18 4.31 8.62
N SER A 61 -15.42 4.70 8.94
CA SER A 61 -16.04 4.37 10.23
C SER A 61 -16.21 2.86 10.47
N CYS A 62 -16.34 2.08 9.39
CA CYS A 62 -16.45 0.62 9.42
C CYS A 62 -15.07 -0.10 9.35
N GLN A 63 -13.96 0.58 9.68
CA GLN A 63 -12.63 -0.03 9.56
C GLN A 63 -12.47 -1.27 10.44
N ASN A 64 -13.12 -1.32 11.59
CA ASN A 64 -13.05 -2.49 12.46
C ASN A 64 -13.64 -3.73 11.79
N GLU A 65 -14.81 -3.60 11.17
CA GLU A 65 -15.49 -4.66 10.44
C GLU A 65 -14.64 -5.12 9.25
N VAL A 66 -14.09 -4.16 8.49
CA VAL A 66 -13.15 -4.43 7.38
C VAL A 66 -11.92 -5.19 7.87
N SER A 67 -11.37 -4.84 9.03
CA SER A 67 -10.17 -5.48 9.57
C SER A 67 -10.37 -6.94 9.96
N HIS A 68 -11.59 -7.33 10.36
CA HIS A 68 -11.94 -8.71 10.70
C HIS A 68 -12.24 -9.58 9.48
N GLU A 69 -12.54 -9.00 8.33
CA GLU A 69 -12.84 -9.74 7.12
C GLU A 69 -11.53 -10.15 6.40
N VAL A 70 -11.34 -11.46 6.21
CA VAL A 70 -10.10 -12.01 5.66
C VAL A 70 -10.27 -12.70 4.30
N ARG A 71 -11.48 -12.75 3.76
CA ARG A 71 -11.74 -13.43 2.48
C ARG A 71 -11.25 -12.59 1.31
N LEU A 72 -10.70 -13.27 0.29
CA LEU A 72 -10.12 -12.63 -0.89
C LEU A 72 -11.14 -11.83 -1.70
N GLU A 73 -12.35 -12.36 -1.82
CA GLU A 73 -13.45 -11.71 -2.55
C GLU A 73 -13.89 -10.38 -1.90
N HIS A 74 -13.82 -10.29 -0.58
CA HIS A 74 -14.12 -9.04 0.12
C HIS A 74 -12.98 -8.02 -0.04
N MET A 75 -11.74 -8.48 -0.05
CA MET A 75 -10.59 -7.63 -0.38
C MET A 75 -10.72 -7.08 -1.81
N ALA A 76 -11.10 -7.94 -2.77
CA ALA A 76 -11.32 -7.53 -4.15
C ALA A 76 -12.42 -6.46 -4.25
N ALA A 77 -13.55 -6.66 -3.58
CA ALA A 77 -14.64 -5.69 -3.54
C ALA A 77 -14.18 -4.34 -2.93
N LEU A 78 -13.42 -4.37 -1.84
CA LEU A 78 -12.87 -3.15 -1.24
C LEU A 78 -11.93 -2.41 -2.19
N ILE A 79 -11.06 -3.12 -2.89
CA ILE A 79 -10.13 -2.55 -3.86
C ILE A 79 -10.90 -1.85 -5.00
N THR A 80 -11.98 -2.44 -5.49
CA THR A 80 -12.78 -1.83 -6.57
C THR A 80 -13.54 -0.57 -6.14
N LEU A 81 -13.73 -0.36 -4.84
CA LEU A 81 -14.31 0.87 -4.28
C LEU A 81 -13.28 1.98 -4.07
N CYS A 82 -11.99 1.67 -4.18
CA CYS A 82 -10.92 2.63 -4.02
C CYS A 82 -10.60 3.33 -5.34
N GLU A 83 -10.41 4.64 -5.28
CA GLU A 83 -9.87 5.44 -6.39
C GLU A 83 -8.40 5.10 -6.65
N TRP A 84 -7.67 4.87 -5.56
CA TRP A 84 -6.28 4.45 -5.56
C TRP A 84 -6.03 3.39 -4.50
N VAL A 85 -5.09 2.51 -4.79
CA VAL A 85 -4.48 1.60 -3.82
C VAL A 85 -3.01 1.96 -3.67
N ILE A 86 -2.52 2.08 -2.43
CA ILE A 86 -1.10 2.30 -2.15
C ILE A 86 -0.64 1.15 -1.26
N CYS A 87 0.28 0.34 -1.75
CA CYS A 87 0.65 -0.88 -1.05
C CYS A 87 2.13 -1.26 -1.26
N ASP A 88 2.62 -2.16 -0.43
CA ASP A 88 3.91 -2.83 -0.60
C ASP A 88 3.82 -4.03 -1.57
N ASP A 89 4.96 -4.72 -1.80
CA ASP A 89 5.02 -5.96 -2.59
C ASP A 89 4.36 -7.12 -1.83
N SER A 90 3.04 -7.18 -1.88
CA SER A 90 2.24 -8.18 -1.17
C SER A 90 0.98 -8.57 -1.95
N GLY A 91 0.16 -9.47 -1.40
CA GLY A 91 -1.08 -9.95 -2.03
C GLY A 91 -2.01 -8.86 -2.56
N PRO A 92 -2.29 -7.79 -1.81
CA PRO A 92 -3.09 -6.66 -2.29
C PRO A 92 -2.59 -6.02 -3.58
N ALA A 93 -1.27 -5.93 -3.81
CA ALA A 93 -0.69 -5.40 -5.04
C ALA A 93 -1.08 -6.23 -6.27
N HIS A 94 -0.94 -7.54 -6.17
CA HIS A 94 -1.31 -8.45 -7.26
C HIS A 94 -2.81 -8.47 -7.51
N LEU A 95 -3.60 -8.42 -6.45
CA LEU A 95 -5.06 -8.40 -6.57
C LEU A 95 -5.53 -7.09 -7.22
N ALA A 96 -5.01 -5.95 -6.79
CA ALA A 96 -5.33 -4.64 -7.38
C ALA A 96 -4.91 -4.57 -8.86
N GLY A 97 -3.72 -5.09 -9.19
CA GLY A 97 -3.24 -5.19 -10.56
C GLY A 97 -4.13 -6.05 -11.44
N SER A 98 -4.57 -7.21 -10.93
CA SER A 98 -5.48 -8.13 -11.66
C SER A 98 -6.87 -7.52 -11.89
N LEU A 99 -7.30 -6.63 -10.99
CA LEU A 99 -8.56 -5.89 -11.11
C LEU A 99 -8.40 -4.60 -11.92
N SER A 100 -7.22 -4.33 -12.45
CA SER A 100 -6.89 -3.09 -13.16
C SER A 100 -7.18 -1.82 -12.35
N SER A 101 -7.12 -1.89 -11.04
CA SER A 101 -7.29 -0.75 -10.14
C SER A 101 -6.04 0.15 -10.18
N PRO A 102 -6.19 1.49 -10.20
CA PRO A 102 -5.06 2.41 -10.11
C PRO A 102 -4.28 2.14 -8.81
N THR A 103 -2.98 1.83 -8.95
CA THR A 103 -2.20 1.37 -7.81
C THR A 103 -0.82 2.01 -7.81
N ILE A 104 -0.37 2.45 -6.64
CA ILE A 104 1.00 2.85 -6.36
C ILE A 104 1.64 1.76 -5.52
N LEU A 105 2.66 1.12 -6.09
CA LEU A 105 3.41 0.06 -5.42
C LEU A 105 4.71 0.63 -4.86
N LEU A 106 4.83 0.55 -3.55
CA LEU A 106 6.00 1.01 -2.81
C LEU A 106 7.00 -0.14 -2.68
N LEU A 107 8.18 0.06 -3.23
CA LEU A 107 9.20 -0.97 -3.29
C LEU A 107 10.45 -0.56 -2.50
N PRO A 108 11.14 -1.51 -1.84
CA PRO A 108 12.49 -1.28 -1.35
C PRO A 108 13.43 -1.03 -2.53
N GLU A 109 14.63 -0.54 -2.25
CA GLU A 109 15.66 -0.31 -3.26
C GLU A 109 15.95 -1.58 -4.08
N ARG A 110 16.07 -2.72 -3.41
CA ARG A 110 16.22 -4.03 -4.02
C ARG A 110 14.90 -4.79 -3.97
N ALA A 111 14.06 -4.55 -4.95
CA ALA A 111 12.82 -5.29 -5.09
C ALA A 111 13.04 -6.61 -5.84
N GLY A 112 12.10 -7.54 -5.69
CA GLY A 112 12.09 -8.80 -6.41
C GLY A 112 12.05 -8.62 -7.93
N TRP A 113 12.53 -9.62 -8.66
CA TRP A 113 12.63 -9.64 -10.14
C TRP A 113 11.31 -9.33 -10.87
N ARG A 114 10.17 -9.61 -10.21
CA ARG A 114 8.83 -9.37 -10.74
C ARG A 114 8.59 -7.91 -11.13
N TRP A 115 9.23 -6.99 -10.44
CA TRP A 115 8.98 -5.56 -10.63
C TRP A 115 10.02 -4.88 -11.53
N GLY A 116 10.87 -5.67 -12.19
CA GLY A 116 11.95 -5.16 -13.04
C GLY A 116 13.01 -4.35 -12.26
N GLY A 117 14.03 -3.87 -12.96
CA GLY A 117 15.12 -3.10 -12.33
C GLY A 117 14.72 -1.67 -11.99
N PHE A 118 14.67 -0.80 -13.01
CA PHE A 118 14.48 0.65 -12.83
C PHE A 118 13.20 1.19 -13.48
N CYS A 119 12.25 0.32 -13.81
CA CYS A 119 11.00 0.75 -14.44
C CYS A 119 10.08 1.46 -13.43
N SER A 120 9.40 2.51 -13.89
CA SER A 120 8.35 3.21 -13.11
C SER A 120 6.96 2.59 -13.30
N ARG A 121 6.82 1.63 -14.20
CA ARG A 121 5.59 0.89 -14.49
C ARG A 121 5.82 -0.60 -14.40
N SER A 122 4.79 -1.32 -13.93
CA SER A 122 4.85 -2.78 -13.89
C SER A 122 4.76 -3.37 -15.31
N PRO A 123 5.60 -4.38 -15.65
CA PRO A 123 5.44 -5.12 -16.90
C PRO A 123 4.21 -6.05 -16.89
N TRP A 124 3.65 -6.36 -15.72
CA TRP A 124 2.54 -7.29 -15.58
C TRP A 124 1.18 -6.60 -15.47
N TYR A 125 1.16 -5.41 -14.84
CA TYR A 125 -0.07 -4.69 -14.51
C TYR A 125 0.05 -3.23 -14.97
N PRO A 126 -0.58 -2.86 -16.09
CA PRO A 126 -0.43 -1.50 -16.67
C PRO A 126 -0.87 -0.36 -15.74
N THR A 127 -1.75 -0.67 -14.78
CA THR A 127 -2.27 0.31 -13.81
C THR A 127 -1.38 0.54 -12.58
N LEU A 128 -0.28 -0.22 -12.44
CA LEU A 128 0.64 -0.09 -11.33
C LEU A 128 1.77 0.88 -11.64
N HIS A 129 1.87 1.93 -10.83
CA HIS A 129 3.03 2.82 -10.73
C HIS A 129 4.00 2.29 -9.67
N LEU A 130 5.27 2.17 -10.03
CA LEU A 130 6.30 1.64 -9.15
C LEU A 130 7.14 2.78 -8.57
N LEU A 131 7.05 2.99 -7.26
CA LEU A 131 7.91 3.91 -6.53
C LEU A 131 8.92 3.14 -5.72
N ARG A 132 10.22 3.48 -5.89
CA ARG A 132 11.33 2.76 -5.24
C ARG A 132 12.04 3.65 -4.25
N ARG A 133 12.25 3.09 -3.06
CA ARG A 133 13.16 3.66 -2.08
C ARG A 133 14.61 3.62 -2.61
N SER A 134 15.43 4.59 -2.21
CA SER A 134 16.88 4.62 -2.45
C SER A 134 17.60 5.15 -1.20
N GLU A 135 18.93 5.16 -1.23
CA GLU A 135 19.71 5.75 -0.13
C GLU A 135 19.35 7.23 0.14
N SER A 136 19.02 7.97 -0.93
CA SER A 136 18.64 9.39 -0.85
C SER A 136 17.14 9.65 -0.73
N LYS A 137 16.29 8.61 -0.80
CA LYS A 137 14.82 8.73 -0.88
C LYS A 137 14.16 7.77 0.10
N GLY A 138 13.65 8.33 1.20
CA GLY A 138 12.94 7.60 2.24
C GLY A 138 11.47 7.31 1.91
N TRP A 139 10.75 6.72 2.86
CA TRP A 139 9.32 6.46 2.71
C TRP A 139 8.49 7.74 2.62
N ASP A 140 8.86 8.78 3.37
CA ASP A 140 8.16 10.07 3.36
C ASP A 140 8.27 10.77 1.98
N ASP A 141 9.44 10.66 1.32
CA ASP A 141 9.64 11.17 -0.03
C ASP A 141 8.77 10.42 -1.03
N LEU A 142 8.67 9.09 -0.91
CA LEU A 142 7.80 8.27 -1.75
C LEU A 142 6.32 8.59 -1.55
N MET A 143 5.89 8.90 -0.33
CA MET A 143 4.52 9.31 -0.06
C MET A 143 4.20 10.69 -0.66
N SER A 144 5.16 11.59 -0.68
CA SER A 144 5.03 12.89 -1.34
C SER A 144 4.87 12.70 -2.86
N GLU A 145 5.71 11.87 -3.48
CA GLU A 145 5.61 11.51 -4.90
C GLU A 145 4.29 10.78 -5.22
N ALA A 146 3.85 9.85 -4.36
CA ALA A 146 2.56 9.20 -4.48
C ALA A 146 1.41 10.22 -4.46
N SER A 147 1.50 11.21 -3.57
CA SER A 147 0.52 12.29 -3.48
C SER A 147 0.44 13.12 -4.78
N GLU A 148 1.56 13.37 -5.44
CA GLU A 148 1.62 14.08 -6.72
C GLU A 148 1.00 13.25 -7.86
N LEU A 149 1.25 11.95 -7.91
CA LEU A 149 0.70 11.04 -8.93
C LEU A 149 -0.83 10.91 -8.85
N MET A 150 -1.43 11.21 -7.71
CA MET A 150 -2.88 11.13 -7.50
C MET A 150 -3.62 12.44 -7.86
N ASN A 151 -2.93 13.46 -8.35
CA ASN A 151 -3.52 14.68 -8.88
C ASN A 151 -3.84 14.47 -10.37
#